data_451667e2ba35fa68b2e81a20639cb9df
#
_entry.id   451667e2ba35fa68b2e81a20639cb9df
#
_cell.length_a   1.000
_cell.length_b   1.000
_cell.length_c   1.000
_cell.angle_alpha   90.00
_cell.angle_beta   90.00
_cell.angle_gamma   90.00
#
_symmetry.space_group_name_H-M   'P 1'
#
loop_
_entity.id
_entity.type
_entity.pdbx_description
1 polymer ?
#
loop_
_entity_poly.entity_id
_entity_poly.type
_entity_poly.pdbx_seq_one_letter_code
_entity_poly.pdbx_strand_id
1 'polypeptide(L)' 'MEQNRVDFLVENKISVEIKAIIKLEDVHLAQGLNYLIAYNLQVGLLINFGATKLEFKRLFRKAQS' A
#
# COMPACT_ATOMS: atom_id res chain seq x y z
N MET A 1 3.74 -2.13 17.09
CA MET A 1 2.76 -1.12 16.73
C MET A 1 2.61 -1.00 15.23
N GLU A 2 1.39 -0.98 14.80
CA GLU A 2 1.11 -0.91 13.38
C GLU A 2 1.20 0.52 12.87
N GLN A 3 1.82 0.69 11.72
CA GLN A 3 1.93 1.98 11.08
C GLN A 3 1.22 1.92 9.74
N ASN A 4 0.26 2.79 9.55
CA ASN A 4 -0.51 2.84 8.33
C ASN A 4 -0.25 4.15 7.63
N ARG A 5 0.96 4.29 7.15
CA ARG A 5 1.32 5.50 6.46
C ARG A 5 2.10 5.16 5.22
N VAL A 6 2.12 6.10 4.32
CA VAL A 6 2.91 5.97 3.12
C VAL A 6 4.36 6.26 3.48
N ASP A 7 5.25 5.33 3.21
CA ASP A 7 6.67 5.51 3.49
C ASP A 7 7.38 6.29 2.40
N PHE A 8 6.95 6.10 1.17
CA PHE A 8 7.57 6.76 0.03
C PHE A 8 6.54 7.19 -0.98
N LEU A 9 6.78 8.33 -1.60
CA LEU A 9 6.03 8.76 -2.77
C LEU A 9 7.04 8.89 -3.90
N VAL A 10 6.83 8.09 -4.95
CA VAL A 10 7.73 8.12 -6.09
C VAL A 10 7.16 9.06 -7.12
N GLU A 11 7.87 10.19 -7.32
CA GLU A 11 7.46 11.22 -8.28
C GLU A 11 6.03 11.71 -8.05
N ASN A 12 5.57 11.63 -6.79
CA ASN A 12 4.22 12.03 -6.42
C ASN A 12 3.13 11.27 -7.18
N LYS A 13 3.46 10.06 -7.64
CA LYS A 13 2.52 9.27 -8.44
C LYS A 13 2.26 7.91 -7.85
N ILE A 14 3.23 7.35 -7.17
CA ILE A 14 3.15 5.99 -6.66
C ILE A 14 3.44 6.00 -5.18
N SER A 15 2.54 5.42 -4.40
CA SER A 15 2.80 5.26 -2.98
C SER A 15 3.50 3.92 -2.76
N VAL A 16 4.45 3.90 -1.84
CA VAL A 16 5.11 2.67 -1.43
C VAL A 16 5.00 2.59 0.08
N GLU A 17 4.39 1.51 0.57
CA GLU A 17 4.26 1.27 1.99
C GLU A 17 5.01 0.01 2.36
N ILE A 18 5.79 0.09 3.44
CA ILE A 18 6.57 -1.04 3.92
C ILE A 18 5.96 -1.48 5.23
N LYS A 19 5.70 -2.77 5.35
CA LYS A 19 5.07 -3.35 6.53
C LYS A 19 5.93 -4.47 7.08
N ALA A 20 5.74 -4.72 8.36
CA ALA A 20 6.40 -5.83 9.05
C ALA A 20 5.34 -6.56 9.85
N ILE A 21 4.45 -7.23 9.15
CA ILE A 21 3.32 -7.94 9.74
C ILE A 21 3.39 -9.40 9.33
N ILE A 22 2.61 -10.23 9.99
CA ILE A 22 2.66 -11.65 9.74
C ILE A 22 2.22 -11.98 8.33
N LYS A 23 1.18 -11.28 7.84
CA LYS A 23 0.60 -11.60 6.55
C LYS A 23 -0.20 -10.41 6.06
N LEU A 24 -0.10 -10.13 4.77
CA LEU A 24 -0.97 -9.13 4.14
C LEU A 24 -2.37 -9.70 4.03
N GLU A 25 -3.35 -8.90 4.45
CA GLU A 25 -4.75 -9.31 4.42
C GLU A 25 -5.57 -8.21 3.79
N ASP A 26 -6.85 -8.51 3.56
CA ASP A 26 -7.74 -7.57 2.88
C ASP A 26 -7.79 -6.21 3.57
N VAL A 27 -7.71 -6.18 4.89
CA VAL A 27 -7.74 -4.91 5.60
C VAL A 27 -6.54 -4.04 5.20
N HIS A 28 -5.41 -4.66 4.98
CA HIS A 28 -4.21 -3.92 4.58
C HIS A 28 -4.33 -3.38 3.16
N LEU A 29 -4.94 -4.18 2.28
CA LEU A 29 -5.18 -3.73 0.92
C LEU A 29 -6.16 -2.56 0.91
N ALA A 30 -7.20 -2.64 1.73
CA ALA A 30 -8.17 -1.56 1.83
C ALA A 30 -7.53 -0.28 2.32
N GLN A 31 -6.65 -0.39 3.31
CA GLN A 31 -5.94 0.78 3.82
C GLN A 31 -5.07 1.41 2.74
N GLY A 32 -4.39 0.56 1.97
CA GLY A 32 -3.56 1.05 0.87
C GLY A 32 -4.38 1.77 -0.18
N LEU A 33 -5.54 1.24 -0.51
CA LEU A 33 -6.42 1.89 -1.47
C LEU A 33 -6.93 3.23 -0.95
N ASN A 34 -7.21 3.30 0.36
CA ASN A 34 -7.63 4.56 0.96
C ASN A 34 -6.55 5.62 0.83
N TYR A 35 -5.29 5.23 0.95
CA TYR A 35 -4.20 6.17 0.74
C TYR A 35 -4.19 6.68 -0.69
N LEU A 36 -4.40 5.80 -1.66
CA LEU A 36 -4.43 6.21 -3.05
C LEU A 36 -5.51 7.27 -3.27
N ILE A 37 -6.68 7.04 -2.69
CA ILE A 37 -7.78 7.97 -2.81
C ILE A 37 -7.44 9.30 -2.12
N ALA A 38 -6.93 9.22 -0.91
CA ALA A 38 -6.64 10.40 -0.11
C ALA A 38 -5.61 11.30 -0.76
N TYR A 39 -4.62 10.70 -1.41
CA TYR A 39 -3.53 11.45 -2.04
C TYR A 39 -3.70 11.58 -3.55
N ASN A 40 -4.83 11.14 -4.06
CA ASN A 40 -5.13 11.24 -5.49
C ASN A 40 -4.08 10.54 -6.34
N LEU A 41 -3.70 9.35 -5.93
CA LEU A 41 -2.70 8.55 -6.62
C LEU A 41 -3.38 7.41 -7.37
N GLN A 42 -2.75 6.93 -8.42
CA GLN A 42 -3.30 5.84 -9.22
C GLN A 42 -2.78 4.49 -8.79
N VAL A 43 -1.56 4.43 -8.33
CA VAL A 43 -0.86 3.17 -8.09
C VAL A 43 -0.22 3.17 -6.72
N GLY A 44 -0.29 2.04 -6.05
CA GLY A 44 0.39 1.85 -4.79
C GLY A 44 1.07 0.49 -4.75
N LEU A 45 2.06 0.37 -3.89
CA LEU A 45 2.78 -0.87 -3.69
C LEU A 45 2.90 -1.11 -2.20
N LEU A 46 2.44 -2.28 -1.76
CA LEU A 46 2.63 -2.74 -0.39
C LEU A 46 3.71 -3.79 -0.38
N ILE A 47 4.67 -3.64 0.50
CA ILE A 47 5.75 -4.61 0.66
C ILE A 47 5.76 -5.03 2.12
N ASN A 48 5.69 -6.33 2.36
CA ASN A 48 5.68 -6.86 3.71
C ASN A 48 6.87 -7.77 3.93
N PHE A 49 7.76 -7.35 4.82
CA PHE A 49 8.95 -8.12 5.19
C PHE A 49 8.73 -8.97 6.42
N GLY A 50 7.58 -8.88 7.05
CA GLY A 50 7.32 -9.60 8.30
C GLY A 50 6.83 -11.02 8.09
N ALA A 51 6.45 -11.38 6.88
CA ALA A 51 5.97 -12.70 6.58
C ALA A 51 7.13 -13.66 6.41
N THR A 52 6.82 -14.97 6.42
CA THR A 52 7.83 -16.00 6.19
C THR A 52 8.50 -15.80 4.84
N LYS A 53 7.72 -15.41 3.86
CA LYS A 53 8.22 -15.05 2.54
C LYS A 53 7.88 -13.60 2.28
N LEU A 54 8.72 -12.93 1.51
CA LEU A 54 8.42 -11.57 1.10
C LEU A 54 7.08 -11.54 0.39
N GLU A 55 6.21 -10.66 0.85
CA GLU A 55 4.93 -10.45 0.20
C GLU A 55 4.89 -9.04 -0.37
N PHE A 56 4.26 -8.90 -1.53
CA PHE A 56 3.98 -7.57 -2.03
C PHE A 56 2.70 -7.60 -2.84
N LYS A 57 2.06 -6.44 -2.91
CA LYS A 57 0.83 -6.27 -3.65
C LYS A 57 0.87 -4.95 -4.38
N ARG A 58 0.47 -4.95 -5.62
CA ARG A 58 0.31 -3.75 -6.39
C ARG A 58 -1.16 -3.35 -6.36
N LEU A 59 -1.41 -2.10 -6.01
CA LEU A 59 -2.77 -1.61 -5.88
C LEU A 59 -3.02 -0.56 -6.96
N PHE A 60 -4.22 -0.59 -7.49
CA PHE A 60 -4.63 0.36 -8.52
C PHE A 60 -5.94 1.00 -8.08
N ARG A 61 -6.01 2.31 -8.20
CA ARG A 61 -7.25 3.00 -7.96
C ARG A 61 -8.06 2.99 -9.24
N LYS A 62 -9.32 2.60 -9.13
CA LYS A 62 -10.18 2.61 -10.29
C LYS A 62 -10.34 4.02 -10.81
N ALA A 63 -10.29 4.16 -12.12
CA ALA A 63 -10.52 5.46 -12.73
C ALA A 63 -11.96 5.89 -12.46
N GLN A 64 -12.13 7.18 -12.23
CA GLN A 64 -13.46 7.76 -12.14
C GLN A 64 -14.03 7.92 -13.52
N SER A 65 -15.30 7.66 -13.65
CA SER A 65 -15.94 7.85 -14.95
C SER A 65 -17.08 8.84 -14.83
#